data_25bfd4cc757cff0c9727c8f9679c4182
#
_entry.id   25bfd4cc757cff0c9727c8f9679c4182
#
_cell.length_a   1.000
_cell.length_b   1.000
_cell.length_c   1.000
_cell.angle_alpha   90.00
_cell.angle_beta   90.00
_cell.angle_gamma   90.00
#
_symmetry.space_group_name_H-M   'P 1'
#
loop_
_entity.id
_entity.type
_entity.pdbx_description
1 polymer ?
#
loop_
_entity_poly.entity_id
_entity_poly.type
_entity_poly.pdbx_seq_one_letter_code
_entity_poly.pdbx_strand_id
1 'polypeptide(L)'
;MAFKIVRNDITKVEADIIVNTANPKPKCVSGTDLAIYEAAGKEALLAERKTIGPIERGEIAVTGAYNLNAKYIIHTVGPVWIDGNHHELEILERCYRLPLQKAIELGCQSIAFPLISTGVYEFPKDKALHIAVSVFSQFLTEHEIEIILVVFDKTSFQLSSQIVGEIDSYIDANYVKESHINEYPLSYRRSARLHSLFNSTFHEEPSLHLSNTSLEDQLANIGPSFHDKLFELIDKAHLDNKDVWKRANLDRKLFSKIQCNKNYHPKKKTVFALCIALHLNLEESKDLLARADWAFSPSSKVDLIVQKAIIDKHYDIMELNITLFKYTNETLGA
;
A
#
# COMPACT_ATOMS: atom_id res chain seq x y z
N MET A 1 -9.77 7.94 4.26
CA MET A 1 -9.21 8.22 2.93
C MET A 1 -7.84 7.63 2.88
N ALA A 2 -7.49 6.99 1.81
CA ALA A 2 -6.40 6.06 1.82
C ALA A 2 -5.68 6.05 0.48
N PHE A 3 -4.41 5.70 0.51
CA PHE A 3 -3.65 5.39 -0.69
C PHE A 3 -3.89 3.94 -1.09
N LYS A 4 -4.23 3.72 -2.36
CA LYS A 4 -4.43 2.39 -2.96
C LYS A 4 -3.50 2.20 -4.14
N ILE A 5 -2.99 0.98 -4.28
CA ILE A 5 -2.33 0.56 -5.51
C ILE A 5 -3.24 -0.49 -6.16
N VAL A 6 -3.58 -0.28 -7.42
CA VAL A 6 -4.44 -1.19 -8.16
C VAL A 6 -3.80 -1.57 -9.49
N ARG A 7 -3.95 -2.83 -9.87
CA ARG A 7 -3.57 -3.29 -11.20
C ARG A 7 -4.81 -3.25 -12.10
N ASN A 8 -4.89 -2.23 -12.94
CA ASN A 8 -6.04 -2.03 -13.81
C ASN A 8 -5.66 -1.17 -15.03
N ASP A 9 -6.60 -1.03 -15.95
CA ASP A 9 -6.61 0.02 -16.96
C ASP A 9 -7.14 1.31 -16.30
N ILE A 10 -6.38 2.39 -16.36
CA ILE A 10 -6.73 3.67 -15.73
C ILE A 10 -8.05 4.24 -16.27
N THR A 11 -8.41 3.93 -17.52
CA THR A 11 -9.65 4.37 -18.15
C THR A 11 -10.90 3.72 -17.56
N LYS A 12 -10.74 2.65 -16.77
CA LYS A 12 -11.81 1.89 -16.10
C LYS A 12 -11.88 2.15 -14.59
N VAL A 13 -11.01 3.02 -14.09
CA VAL A 13 -11.00 3.38 -12.67
C VAL A 13 -12.03 4.47 -12.42
N GLU A 14 -12.79 4.30 -11.34
CA GLU A 14 -13.71 5.32 -10.85
C GLU A 14 -12.98 6.26 -9.89
N ALA A 15 -12.84 7.52 -10.27
CA ALA A 15 -12.26 8.57 -9.45
C ALA A 15 -12.78 9.94 -9.92
N ASP A 16 -12.82 10.94 -9.04
CA ASP A 16 -13.21 12.28 -9.43
C ASP A 16 -12.26 12.87 -10.49
N ILE A 17 -10.97 12.49 -10.39
CA ILE A 17 -9.92 12.94 -11.31
C ILE A 17 -9.13 11.75 -11.84
N ILE A 18 -8.88 11.75 -13.14
CA ILE A 18 -7.92 10.88 -13.81
C ILE A 18 -6.73 11.73 -14.28
N VAL A 19 -5.53 11.36 -13.87
CA VAL A 19 -4.30 12.02 -14.31
C VAL A 19 -3.80 11.39 -15.59
N ASN A 20 -3.58 12.23 -16.61
CA ASN A 20 -3.04 11.84 -17.89
C ASN A 20 -1.57 12.23 -18.00
N THR A 21 -0.74 11.27 -18.41
CA THR A 21 0.67 11.52 -18.77
C THR A 21 0.75 12.06 -20.20
N ALA A 22 0.62 13.36 -20.34
CA ALA A 22 0.37 14.05 -21.58
C ALA A 22 1.64 14.41 -22.37
N ASN A 23 1.46 14.67 -23.65
CA ASN A 23 2.49 15.32 -24.45
C ASN A 23 2.55 16.84 -24.18
N PRO A 24 3.73 17.48 -24.31
CA PRO A 24 3.84 18.94 -24.22
C PRO A 24 2.92 19.66 -25.18
N LYS A 25 2.86 19.24 -26.44
CA LYS A 25 1.93 19.76 -27.44
C LYS A 25 0.59 19.02 -27.38
N PRO A 26 -0.53 19.65 -27.75
CA PRO A 26 -1.84 18.99 -27.75
C PRO A 26 -1.91 17.93 -28.88
N LYS A 27 -1.34 16.77 -28.57
CA LYS A 27 -1.28 15.59 -29.44
C LYS A 27 -1.62 14.36 -28.59
N CYS A 28 -2.25 13.41 -29.20
CA CYS A 28 -2.54 12.10 -28.67
C CYS A 28 -1.75 11.08 -29.48
N VAL A 29 -0.73 10.44 -28.88
CA VAL A 29 0.24 9.66 -29.66
C VAL A 29 0.25 8.18 -29.30
N SER A 30 0.46 7.81 -28.05
CA SER A 30 0.64 6.41 -27.66
C SER A 30 0.44 6.17 -26.16
N GLY A 31 0.40 4.90 -25.76
CA GLY A 31 0.36 4.47 -24.37
C GLY A 31 -0.87 4.97 -23.62
N THR A 32 -0.69 5.30 -22.34
CA THR A 32 -1.77 5.78 -21.47
C THR A 32 -2.47 7.03 -21.99
N ASP A 33 -1.73 7.96 -22.60
CA ASP A 33 -2.28 9.17 -23.21
C ASP A 33 -3.30 8.82 -24.31
N LEU A 34 -2.94 7.93 -25.23
CA LEU A 34 -3.84 7.47 -26.28
C LEU A 34 -5.08 6.78 -25.70
N ALA A 35 -4.89 5.87 -24.75
CA ALA A 35 -6.00 5.13 -24.15
C ALA A 35 -7.01 6.06 -23.46
N ILE A 36 -6.53 7.09 -22.75
CA ILE A 36 -7.38 8.09 -22.10
C ILE A 36 -8.15 8.90 -23.14
N TYR A 37 -7.49 9.36 -24.22
CA TYR A 37 -8.17 10.09 -25.28
C TYR A 37 -9.25 9.26 -26.00
N GLU A 38 -8.96 8.00 -26.31
CA GLU A 38 -9.93 7.10 -26.95
C GLU A 38 -11.14 6.84 -26.07
N ALA A 39 -10.90 6.56 -24.77
CA ALA A 39 -11.97 6.29 -23.82
C ALA A 39 -12.81 7.54 -23.48
N ALA A 40 -12.18 8.71 -23.39
CA ALA A 40 -12.87 9.97 -23.13
C ALA A 40 -13.70 10.47 -24.33
N GLY A 41 -13.36 10.09 -25.55
CA GLY A 41 -13.88 10.66 -26.77
C GLY A 41 -12.85 11.60 -27.41
N LYS A 42 -11.96 11.02 -28.17
CA LYS A 42 -10.72 11.61 -28.72
C LYS A 42 -10.87 12.99 -29.32
N GLU A 43 -11.88 13.16 -30.15
CA GLU A 43 -12.09 14.41 -30.90
C GLU A 43 -12.45 15.58 -29.98
N ALA A 44 -13.38 15.36 -29.05
CA ALA A 44 -13.84 16.38 -28.13
C ALA A 44 -12.74 16.78 -27.13
N LEU A 45 -12.07 15.80 -26.53
CA LEU A 45 -10.98 16.04 -25.62
C LEU A 45 -9.80 16.74 -26.31
N LEU A 46 -9.44 16.33 -27.50
CA LEU A 46 -8.36 16.96 -28.28
C LEU A 46 -8.71 18.41 -28.68
N ALA A 47 -9.97 18.67 -29.01
CA ALA A 47 -10.44 20.03 -29.31
C ALA A 47 -10.27 20.94 -28.08
N GLU A 48 -10.75 20.52 -26.89
CA GLU A 48 -10.56 21.28 -25.64
C GLU A 48 -9.07 21.45 -25.32
N ARG A 49 -8.29 20.38 -25.41
CA ARG A 49 -6.84 20.43 -25.11
C ARG A 49 -6.08 21.41 -26.04
N LYS A 50 -6.51 21.57 -27.29
CA LYS A 50 -5.94 22.55 -28.25
C LYS A 50 -6.22 24.01 -27.85
N THR A 51 -7.33 24.29 -27.18
CA THR A 51 -7.62 25.65 -26.69
C THR A 51 -6.69 26.05 -25.52
N ILE A 52 -6.22 25.08 -24.73
CA ILE A 52 -5.29 25.32 -23.65
C ILE A 52 -3.86 25.56 -24.17
N GLY A 53 -3.50 24.90 -25.27
CA GLY A 53 -2.17 25.04 -25.88
C GLY A 53 -1.10 24.10 -25.27
N PRO A 54 0.19 24.42 -25.45
CA PRO A 54 1.30 23.63 -24.89
C PRO A 54 1.31 23.65 -23.36
N ILE A 55 1.80 22.55 -22.76
CA ILE A 55 2.07 22.42 -21.32
C ILE A 55 3.57 22.17 -21.16
N GLU A 56 4.21 22.94 -20.28
CA GLU A 56 5.62 22.75 -19.96
C GLU A 56 5.81 21.49 -19.08
N ARG A 57 7.05 20.97 -19.05
CA ARG A 57 7.37 19.81 -18.21
C ARG A 57 7.22 20.16 -16.74
N GLY A 58 6.58 19.28 -15.99
CA GLY A 58 6.26 19.50 -14.58
C GLY A 58 5.02 20.37 -14.33
N GLU A 59 4.37 20.89 -15.40
CA GLU A 59 3.13 21.66 -15.29
C GLU A 59 1.89 20.82 -15.60
N ILE A 60 0.73 21.40 -15.32
CA ILE A 60 -0.57 20.73 -15.48
C ILE A 60 -1.55 21.57 -16.31
N ALA A 61 -2.52 20.89 -16.91
CA ALA A 61 -3.74 21.50 -17.46
C ALA A 61 -4.95 20.64 -17.09
N VAL A 62 -6.12 21.25 -17.01
CA VAL A 62 -7.37 20.57 -16.64
C VAL A 62 -8.34 20.63 -17.81
N THR A 63 -9.00 19.50 -18.08
CA THR A 63 -10.10 19.38 -19.03
C THR A 63 -11.26 18.62 -18.41
N GLY A 64 -12.41 18.65 -19.05
CA GLY A 64 -13.51 17.74 -18.74
C GLY A 64 -13.11 16.27 -19.00
N ALA A 65 -13.77 15.34 -18.31
CA ALA A 65 -13.50 13.90 -18.45
C ALA A 65 -14.34 13.22 -19.56
N TYR A 66 -15.33 13.91 -20.09
CA TYR A 66 -16.22 13.42 -21.17
C TYR A 66 -16.84 12.05 -20.85
N ASN A 67 -16.48 11.00 -21.61
CA ASN A 67 -17.04 9.65 -21.45
C ASN A 67 -16.35 8.82 -20.38
N LEU A 68 -15.30 9.32 -19.71
CA LEU A 68 -14.66 8.63 -18.61
C LEU A 68 -15.51 8.74 -17.34
N ASN A 69 -15.39 7.75 -16.47
CA ASN A 69 -16.07 7.76 -15.17
C ASN A 69 -15.32 8.63 -14.15
N ALA A 70 -15.20 9.93 -14.48
CA ALA A 70 -14.51 10.96 -13.74
C ALA A 70 -15.17 12.32 -13.99
N LYS A 71 -14.82 13.32 -13.17
CA LYS A 71 -15.26 14.72 -13.39
C LYS A 71 -14.27 15.46 -14.27
N TYR A 72 -12.98 15.24 -14.06
CA TYR A 72 -11.89 15.96 -14.72
C TYR A 72 -10.78 15.02 -15.15
N ILE A 73 -10.06 15.45 -16.19
CA ILE A 73 -8.73 14.92 -16.53
C ILE A 73 -7.70 16.01 -16.21
N ILE A 74 -6.68 15.66 -15.43
CA ILE A 74 -5.52 16.53 -15.23
C ILE A 74 -4.39 16.00 -16.11
N HIS A 75 -4.03 16.78 -17.12
CA HIS A 75 -2.92 16.51 -18.00
C HIS A 75 -1.64 17.02 -17.36
N THR A 76 -0.64 16.16 -17.16
CA THR A 76 0.69 16.54 -16.69
C THR A 76 1.77 16.06 -17.65
N VAL A 77 2.83 16.83 -17.81
CA VAL A 77 3.92 16.50 -18.73
C VAL A 77 5.15 16.10 -17.94
N GLY A 78 5.43 14.82 -17.89
CA GLY A 78 6.58 14.29 -17.17
C GLY A 78 7.93 14.52 -17.86
N PRO A 79 9.04 14.30 -17.15
CA PRO A 79 10.37 14.39 -17.73
C PRO A 79 10.67 13.20 -18.64
N VAL A 80 11.56 13.41 -19.61
CA VAL A 80 12.26 12.32 -20.29
C VAL A 80 13.48 11.99 -19.45
N TRP A 81 13.69 10.72 -19.17
CA TRP A 81 14.85 10.29 -18.42
C TRP A 81 16.13 10.42 -19.27
N ILE A 82 17.17 10.99 -18.71
CA ILE A 82 18.50 11.06 -19.28
C ILE A 82 19.48 10.32 -18.35
N ASP A 83 19.75 10.87 -17.18
CA ASP A 83 20.67 10.28 -16.20
C ASP A 83 20.32 10.63 -14.73
N GLY A 84 19.35 11.50 -14.51
CA GLY A 84 18.93 11.99 -13.20
C GLY A 84 19.60 13.30 -12.74
N ASN A 85 20.39 13.93 -13.60
CA ASN A 85 21.10 15.19 -13.30
C ASN A 85 20.49 16.43 -13.99
N HIS A 86 19.37 16.24 -14.70
CA HIS A 86 18.68 17.30 -15.47
C HIS A 86 17.35 17.69 -14.84
N HIS A 87 17.27 17.71 -13.51
CA HIS A 87 16.06 18.02 -12.74
C HIS A 87 14.88 17.04 -12.97
N GLU A 88 15.14 15.85 -13.51
CA GLU A 88 14.07 14.90 -13.84
C GLU A 88 13.29 14.47 -12.59
N LEU A 89 14.00 14.32 -11.44
CA LEU A 89 13.39 13.92 -10.17
C LEU A 89 12.42 15.02 -9.69
N GLU A 90 12.85 16.26 -9.69
CA GLU A 90 12.06 17.43 -9.29
C GLU A 90 10.85 17.66 -10.22
N ILE A 91 11.05 17.50 -11.53
CA ILE A 91 9.97 17.62 -12.52
C ILE A 91 8.93 16.51 -12.28
N LEU A 92 9.36 15.28 -12.03
CA LEU A 92 8.44 14.18 -11.76
C LEU A 92 7.68 14.38 -10.45
N GLU A 93 8.33 14.86 -9.41
CA GLU A 93 7.70 15.21 -8.14
C GLU A 93 6.57 16.25 -8.35
N ARG A 94 6.80 17.28 -9.14
CA ARG A 94 5.78 18.27 -9.50
C ARG A 94 4.61 17.65 -10.23
N CYS A 95 4.87 16.67 -11.12
CA CYS A 95 3.81 15.95 -11.84
C CYS A 95 2.86 15.16 -10.92
N TYR A 96 3.29 14.79 -9.74
CA TYR A 96 2.43 14.18 -8.73
C TYR A 96 1.82 15.22 -7.78
N ARG A 97 2.59 16.22 -7.37
CA ARG A 97 2.15 17.23 -6.38
C ARG A 97 1.10 18.19 -6.93
N LEU A 98 1.33 18.76 -8.13
CA LEU A 98 0.40 19.76 -8.69
C LEU A 98 -1.01 19.21 -8.96
N PRO A 99 -1.19 17.98 -9.51
CA PRO A 99 -2.52 17.41 -9.63
C PRO A 99 -3.23 17.22 -8.28
N LEU A 100 -2.51 16.85 -7.22
CA LEU A 100 -3.08 16.72 -5.88
C LEU A 100 -3.56 18.06 -5.33
N GLN A 101 -2.75 19.10 -5.46
CA GLN A 101 -3.13 20.47 -5.08
C GLN A 101 -4.38 20.93 -5.85
N LYS A 102 -4.39 20.69 -7.16
CA LYS A 102 -5.53 21.02 -8.02
C LYS A 102 -6.78 20.23 -7.64
N ALA A 103 -6.65 18.97 -7.22
CA ALA A 103 -7.77 18.16 -6.75
C ALA A 103 -8.46 18.78 -5.52
N ILE A 104 -7.67 19.30 -4.58
CA ILE A 104 -8.20 20.01 -3.40
C ILE A 104 -8.90 21.31 -3.81
N GLU A 105 -8.29 22.11 -4.71
CA GLU A 105 -8.89 23.34 -5.24
C GLU A 105 -10.25 23.09 -5.92
N LEU A 106 -10.36 21.96 -6.63
CA LEU A 106 -11.60 21.55 -7.32
C LEU A 106 -12.62 20.87 -6.39
N GLY A 107 -12.31 20.70 -5.09
CA GLY A 107 -13.19 20.05 -4.13
C GLY A 107 -13.39 18.55 -4.41
N CYS A 108 -12.45 17.90 -5.09
CA CYS A 108 -12.51 16.48 -5.44
C CYS A 108 -12.09 15.60 -4.26
N GLN A 109 -12.67 14.40 -4.18
CA GLN A 109 -12.48 13.44 -3.09
C GLN A 109 -11.54 12.28 -3.47
N SER A 110 -11.31 12.08 -4.77
CA SER A 110 -10.48 10.98 -5.27
C SER A 110 -9.73 11.37 -6.53
N ILE A 111 -8.52 10.81 -6.69
CA ILE A 111 -7.65 11.05 -7.84
C ILE A 111 -6.89 9.78 -8.20
N ALA A 112 -6.89 9.42 -9.49
CA ALA A 112 -6.18 8.27 -10.02
C ALA A 112 -4.95 8.71 -10.83
N PHE A 113 -3.80 8.11 -10.53
CA PHE A 113 -2.53 8.37 -11.20
C PHE A 113 -2.04 7.13 -11.93
N PRO A 114 -1.49 7.26 -13.14
CA PRO A 114 -0.61 6.25 -13.70
C PRO A 114 0.80 6.40 -13.13
N LEU A 115 1.68 5.45 -13.40
CA LEU A 115 3.10 5.63 -13.12
C LEU A 115 3.72 6.52 -14.20
N ILE A 116 3.88 7.81 -13.89
CA ILE A 116 4.24 8.87 -14.84
C ILE A 116 5.66 8.68 -15.38
N SER A 117 5.86 8.95 -16.69
CA SER A 117 7.14 8.91 -17.42
C SER A 117 7.80 7.53 -17.57
N THR A 118 7.23 6.44 -17.06
CA THR A 118 7.86 5.10 -17.07
C THR A 118 7.66 4.29 -18.35
N GLY A 119 6.95 4.84 -19.32
CA GLY A 119 6.79 4.28 -20.67
C GLY A 119 7.83 4.82 -21.64
N VAL A 120 7.39 5.54 -22.68
CA VAL A 120 8.23 6.10 -23.76
C VAL A 120 9.31 7.07 -23.26
N TYR A 121 9.14 7.68 -22.09
CA TYR A 121 10.11 8.58 -21.48
C TYR A 121 11.19 7.88 -20.65
N GLU A 122 11.08 6.53 -20.50
CA GLU A 122 12.09 5.63 -19.94
C GLU A 122 12.58 5.98 -18.53
N PHE A 123 11.75 6.72 -17.75
CA PHE A 123 12.08 6.98 -16.35
C PHE A 123 12.14 5.66 -15.57
N PRO A 124 13.20 5.38 -14.76
CA PRO A 124 13.33 4.16 -14.00
C PRO A 124 12.10 3.94 -13.09
N LYS A 125 11.44 2.79 -13.23
CA LYS A 125 10.15 2.50 -12.60
C LYS A 125 10.23 2.51 -11.07
N ASP A 126 11.32 1.99 -10.50
CA ASP A 126 11.60 1.97 -9.07
C ASP A 126 11.70 3.40 -8.51
N LYS A 127 12.46 4.26 -9.17
CA LYS A 127 12.61 5.68 -8.78
C LYS A 127 11.28 6.43 -8.92
N ALA A 128 10.55 6.21 -10.01
CA ALA A 128 9.25 6.84 -10.23
C ALA A 128 8.22 6.44 -9.16
N LEU A 129 8.19 5.17 -8.80
CA LEU A 129 7.32 4.66 -7.75
C LEU A 129 7.67 5.26 -6.39
N HIS A 130 8.97 5.32 -6.07
CA HIS A 130 9.44 5.90 -4.80
C HIS A 130 9.06 7.39 -4.69
N ILE A 131 9.24 8.17 -5.76
CA ILE A 131 8.84 9.59 -5.80
C ILE A 131 7.33 9.73 -5.64
N ALA A 132 6.53 8.95 -6.38
CA ALA A 132 5.08 8.98 -6.28
C ALA A 132 4.60 8.73 -4.84
N VAL A 133 5.09 7.66 -4.22
CA VAL A 133 4.71 7.27 -2.86
C VAL A 133 5.16 8.30 -1.83
N SER A 134 6.36 8.86 -1.97
CA SER A 134 6.86 9.92 -1.08
C SER A 134 5.97 11.16 -1.14
N VAL A 135 5.58 11.60 -2.34
CA VAL A 135 4.67 12.75 -2.52
C VAL A 135 3.29 12.45 -1.92
N PHE A 136 2.74 11.26 -2.18
CA PHE A 136 1.42 10.87 -1.68
C PHE A 136 1.41 10.78 -0.14
N SER A 137 2.43 10.16 0.44
CA SER A 137 2.59 10.05 1.88
C SER A 137 2.62 11.43 2.54
N GLN A 138 3.47 12.32 2.04
CA GLN A 138 3.57 13.69 2.53
C GLN A 138 2.24 14.44 2.41
N PHE A 139 1.58 14.36 1.24
CA PHE A 139 0.33 15.07 0.98
C PHE A 139 -0.81 14.61 1.89
N LEU A 140 -0.90 13.31 2.17
CA LEU A 140 -1.93 12.71 3.02
C LEU A 140 -1.76 13.05 4.51
N THR A 141 -0.61 13.56 4.95
CA THR A 141 -0.47 14.08 6.32
C THR A 141 -1.36 15.29 6.57
N GLU A 142 -1.52 16.14 5.56
CA GLU A 142 -2.23 17.41 5.67
C GLU A 142 -3.65 17.37 5.09
N HIS A 143 -3.85 16.58 4.03
CA HIS A 143 -5.10 16.56 3.26
C HIS A 143 -5.81 15.20 3.33
N GLU A 144 -7.13 15.24 3.17
CA GLU A 144 -7.99 14.07 3.13
C GLU A 144 -8.52 13.85 1.71
N ILE A 145 -7.84 13.02 0.92
CA ILE A 145 -8.22 12.62 -0.43
C ILE A 145 -7.90 11.14 -0.65
N GLU A 146 -8.68 10.43 -1.45
CA GLU A 146 -8.35 9.09 -1.89
C GLU A 146 -7.40 9.15 -3.08
N ILE A 147 -6.21 8.55 -2.94
CA ILE A 147 -5.21 8.48 -4.01
C ILE A 147 -5.12 7.05 -4.52
N ILE A 148 -5.28 6.86 -5.82
CA ILE A 148 -5.25 5.56 -6.49
C ILE A 148 -4.08 5.54 -7.47
N LEU A 149 -3.02 4.77 -7.17
CA LEU A 149 -1.95 4.52 -8.12
C LEU A 149 -2.30 3.32 -8.98
N VAL A 150 -2.44 3.55 -10.28
CA VAL A 150 -2.83 2.53 -11.24
C VAL A 150 -1.62 2.02 -11.99
N VAL A 151 -1.37 0.73 -11.91
CA VAL A 151 -0.28 0.08 -12.62
C VAL A 151 -0.84 -0.93 -13.61
N PHE A 152 -0.29 -0.95 -14.81
CA PHE A 152 -0.79 -1.79 -15.89
C PHE A 152 -0.15 -3.17 -15.92
N ASP A 153 1.17 -3.25 -15.74
CA ASP A 153 1.92 -4.49 -15.85
C ASP A 153 2.63 -4.91 -14.53
N LYS A 154 2.98 -6.21 -14.43
CA LYS A 154 3.73 -6.75 -13.28
C LYS A 154 5.16 -6.21 -13.17
N THR A 155 5.77 -5.81 -14.29
CA THR A 155 7.17 -5.36 -14.34
C THR A 155 7.33 -3.93 -13.84
N SER A 156 6.22 -3.21 -13.60
CA SER A 156 6.21 -1.87 -13.03
C SER A 156 6.65 -1.82 -11.56
N PHE A 157 6.76 -2.98 -10.91
CA PHE A 157 7.19 -3.12 -9.51
C PHE A 157 8.56 -3.79 -9.41
N GLN A 158 9.60 -3.14 -9.83
CA GLN A 158 10.97 -3.50 -9.42
C GLN A 158 11.36 -2.58 -8.26
N LEU A 159 11.28 -3.10 -7.04
CA LEU A 159 11.82 -2.44 -5.84
C LEU A 159 13.35 -2.52 -5.83
N SER A 160 13.99 -1.65 -5.05
CA SER A 160 15.44 -1.70 -4.86
C SER A 160 15.87 -3.12 -4.46
N SER A 161 16.93 -3.61 -5.09
CA SER A 161 17.39 -5.00 -4.97
C SER A 161 17.67 -5.46 -3.54
N GLN A 162 17.90 -4.55 -2.62
CA GLN A 162 18.28 -4.85 -1.24
C GLN A 162 17.09 -5.28 -0.38
N ILE A 163 16.00 -4.52 -0.39
CA ILE A 163 14.77 -4.87 0.38
C ILE A 163 14.11 -6.13 -0.22
N VAL A 164 14.12 -6.25 -1.54
CA VAL A 164 13.54 -7.40 -2.25
C VAL A 164 14.28 -8.68 -1.93
N GLY A 165 15.63 -8.67 -1.93
CA GLY A 165 16.44 -9.86 -1.66
C GLY A 165 16.24 -10.40 -0.24
N GLU A 166 16.09 -9.54 0.76
CA GLU A 166 15.84 -9.94 2.15
C GLU A 166 14.44 -10.54 2.33
N ILE A 167 13.43 -9.95 1.67
CA ILE A 167 12.04 -10.47 1.74
C ILE A 167 11.89 -11.75 0.93
N ASP A 168 12.47 -11.85 -0.27
CA ASP A 168 12.46 -13.09 -1.06
C ASP A 168 13.12 -14.23 -0.27
N SER A 169 14.29 -13.98 0.33
CA SER A 169 14.98 -14.95 1.18
C SER A 169 14.16 -15.37 2.39
N TYR A 170 13.47 -14.43 3.04
CA TYR A 170 12.60 -14.71 4.19
C TYR A 170 11.36 -15.51 3.78
N ILE A 171 10.72 -15.14 2.69
CA ILE A 171 9.55 -15.87 2.16
C ILE A 171 9.96 -17.29 1.77
N ASP A 172 11.02 -17.46 0.98
CA ASP A 172 11.49 -18.76 0.54
C ASP A 172 11.88 -19.65 1.72
N ALA A 173 12.60 -19.13 2.72
CA ALA A 173 12.99 -19.87 3.90
C ALA A 173 11.80 -20.38 4.73
N ASN A 174 10.70 -19.63 4.76
CA ASN A 174 9.52 -19.99 5.54
C ASN A 174 8.50 -20.82 4.73
N TYR A 175 8.34 -20.55 3.43
CA TYR A 175 7.50 -21.38 2.54
C TYR A 175 8.06 -22.77 2.30
N VAL A 176 9.38 -22.90 2.13
CA VAL A 176 10.06 -24.18 1.88
C VAL A 176 9.99 -25.07 3.12
N LYS A 177 10.03 -24.54 4.34
CA LYS A 177 9.89 -25.35 5.56
C LYS A 177 8.56 -26.10 5.66
N GLU A 178 7.47 -25.56 5.11
CA GLU A 178 6.13 -26.17 5.22
C GLU A 178 5.72 -27.00 3.99
N SER A 179 6.01 -26.52 2.77
CA SER A 179 5.66 -27.23 1.54
C SER A 179 6.44 -28.54 1.40
N HIS A 180 7.71 -28.59 1.82
CA HIS A 180 8.52 -29.82 1.80
C HIS A 180 8.06 -30.90 2.79
N ILE A 181 7.26 -30.57 3.79
CA ILE A 181 6.75 -31.58 4.75
C ILE A 181 5.70 -32.50 4.08
N ASN A 182 5.01 -32.03 3.04
CA ASN A 182 3.90 -32.77 2.44
C ASN A 182 4.21 -33.46 1.11
N GLU A 183 5.28 -33.11 0.40
CA GLU A 183 5.53 -33.56 -0.98
C GLU A 183 6.65 -34.61 -1.14
N TYR A 184 7.45 -34.93 -0.11
CA TYR A 184 8.60 -35.83 -0.23
C TYR A 184 8.45 -37.18 0.53
N PRO A 185 8.99 -38.28 0.00
CA PRO A 185 8.95 -39.60 0.65
C PRO A 185 9.67 -39.62 1.99
N LEU A 186 9.26 -40.51 2.88
CA LEU A 186 9.72 -40.64 4.28
C LEU A 186 11.25 -40.66 4.51
N SER A 187 12.05 -41.00 3.48
CA SER A 187 13.51 -40.97 3.53
C SER A 187 14.11 -39.55 3.64
N TYR A 188 13.47 -38.58 3.02
CA TYR A 188 13.90 -37.16 3.08
C TYR A 188 13.54 -36.47 4.41
N ARG A 189 12.47 -36.94 5.06
CA ARG A 189 12.05 -36.44 6.38
C ARG A 189 13.08 -36.66 7.49
N ARG A 190 13.93 -37.70 7.35
CA ARG A 190 14.98 -38.01 8.33
C ARG A 190 16.15 -37.01 8.29
N SER A 191 16.55 -36.56 7.11
CA SER A 191 17.67 -35.61 6.94
C SER A 191 17.29 -34.22 7.37
N ALA A 192 16.06 -33.76 7.05
CA ALA A 192 15.56 -32.45 7.50
C ALA A 192 15.41 -32.35 9.02
N ARG A 193 15.03 -33.47 9.68
CA ARG A 193 14.89 -33.53 11.12
C ARG A 193 16.23 -33.47 11.87
N LEU A 194 17.32 -33.99 11.26
CA LEU A 194 18.66 -33.86 11.84
C LEU A 194 19.23 -32.45 11.73
N HIS A 195 18.94 -31.73 10.61
CA HIS A 195 19.40 -30.33 10.45
C HIS A 195 18.65 -29.36 11.37
N SER A 196 17.36 -29.62 11.67
CA SER A 196 16.58 -28.80 12.59
C SER A 196 17.00 -28.96 14.05
N LEU A 197 17.59 -30.13 14.41
CA LEU A 197 18.07 -30.40 15.78
C LEU A 197 19.37 -29.67 16.12
N PHE A 198 20.13 -29.21 15.11
CA PHE A 198 21.40 -28.50 15.34
C PHE A 198 21.28 -26.97 15.36
N ASN A 199 20.15 -26.39 14.89
CA ASN A 199 19.94 -24.95 14.84
C ASN A 199 18.77 -24.43 15.71
N SER A 200 18.23 -25.26 16.60
CA SER A 200 17.24 -24.80 17.56
C SER A 200 17.90 -24.42 18.87
N THR A 201 18.31 -23.18 19.01
CA THR A 201 18.13 -22.49 20.27
C THR A 201 16.63 -22.42 20.49
N PHE A 202 16.15 -23.25 21.40
CA PHE A 202 14.77 -23.26 21.83
C PHE A 202 14.40 -21.86 22.34
N HIS A 203 13.62 -21.11 21.56
CA HIS A 203 12.66 -20.20 22.16
C HIS A 203 11.50 -21.09 22.59
N GLU A 204 11.40 -21.35 23.87
CA GLU A 204 10.23 -21.91 24.50
C GLU A 204 9.04 -21.05 24.06
N GLU A 205 8.11 -21.63 23.28
CA GLU A 205 6.78 -21.09 23.24
C GLU A 205 6.27 -21.02 24.67
N PRO A 206 5.65 -19.90 25.11
CA PRO A 206 5.03 -19.88 26.41
C PRO A 206 3.99 -20.99 26.42
N SER A 207 4.30 -22.09 27.05
CA SER A 207 3.35 -23.12 27.38
C SER A 207 2.21 -22.41 28.10
N LEU A 208 1.02 -22.42 27.52
CA LEU A 208 -0.21 -22.14 28.24
C LEU A 208 -0.24 -23.13 29.40
N HIS A 209 0.26 -22.70 30.56
CA HIS A 209 -0.05 -23.36 31.80
C HIS A 209 -1.56 -23.21 31.96
N LEU A 210 -2.29 -24.23 31.50
CA LEU A 210 -3.64 -24.48 31.95
C LEU A 210 -3.53 -24.72 33.47
N SER A 211 -3.57 -23.61 34.22
CA SER A 211 -3.73 -23.66 35.65
C SER A 211 -5.03 -24.44 35.93
N ASN A 212 -5.05 -25.29 36.95
CA ASN A 212 -6.26 -26.01 37.44
C ASN A 212 -7.31 -25.06 38.02
N THR A 213 -7.51 -23.90 37.41
CA THR A 213 -8.57 -22.94 37.76
C THR A 213 -9.89 -23.42 37.11
N SER A 214 -10.97 -23.31 37.85
CA SER A 214 -12.28 -23.68 37.33
C SER A 214 -12.61 -22.86 36.06
N LEU A 215 -13.45 -23.39 35.16
CA LEU A 215 -13.92 -22.66 33.98
C LEU A 215 -14.57 -21.32 34.38
N GLU A 216 -15.27 -21.29 35.50
CA GLU A 216 -15.90 -20.10 36.07
C GLU A 216 -14.88 -19.03 36.46
N ASP A 217 -13.76 -19.43 37.08
CA ASP A 217 -12.66 -18.50 37.40
C ASP A 217 -11.97 -17.98 36.13
N GLN A 218 -11.84 -18.79 35.10
CA GLN A 218 -11.28 -18.37 33.81
C GLN A 218 -12.21 -17.39 33.10
N LEU A 219 -13.51 -17.61 33.11
CA LEU A 219 -14.51 -16.71 32.54
C LEU A 219 -14.65 -15.41 33.34
N ALA A 220 -14.44 -15.42 34.65
CA ALA A 220 -14.41 -14.22 35.49
C ALA A 220 -13.18 -13.34 35.24
N ASN A 221 -12.07 -13.93 34.71
CA ASN A 221 -10.79 -13.26 34.44
C ASN A 221 -10.52 -13.09 32.93
N ILE A 222 -11.56 -12.89 32.13
CA ILE A 222 -11.39 -12.58 30.70
C ILE A 222 -10.58 -11.28 30.58
N GLY A 223 -9.47 -11.32 29.83
CA GLY A 223 -8.62 -10.15 29.57
C GLY A 223 -9.36 -9.07 28.76
N PRO A 224 -8.75 -7.89 28.60
CA PRO A 224 -9.35 -6.78 27.84
C PRO A 224 -9.68 -7.19 26.41
N SER A 225 -10.78 -6.65 25.89
CA SER A 225 -11.23 -6.86 24.52
C SER A 225 -10.21 -6.31 23.50
N PHE A 226 -10.36 -6.64 22.23
CA PHE A 226 -9.59 -6.00 21.15
C PHE A 226 -9.68 -4.48 21.22
N HIS A 227 -10.88 -3.95 21.40
CA HIS A 227 -11.13 -2.53 21.52
C HIS A 227 -10.34 -1.90 22.68
N ASP A 228 -10.50 -2.45 23.89
CA ASP A 228 -9.88 -1.87 25.07
C ASP A 228 -8.34 -1.95 24.98
N LYS A 229 -7.79 -3.05 24.43
CA LYS A 229 -6.35 -3.20 24.21
C LYS A 229 -5.82 -2.24 23.15
N LEU A 230 -6.55 -2.05 22.05
CA LEU A 230 -6.16 -1.10 21.01
C LEU A 230 -6.03 0.33 21.59
N PHE A 231 -7.02 0.78 22.36
CA PHE A 231 -6.99 2.14 22.91
C PHE A 231 -5.97 2.29 24.04
N GLU A 232 -5.71 1.26 24.83
CA GLU A 232 -4.57 1.21 25.74
C GLU A 232 -3.23 1.41 25.02
N LEU A 233 -3.04 0.75 23.86
CA LEU A 233 -1.82 0.88 23.07
C LEU A 233 -1.70 2.26 22.41
N ILE A 234 -2.81 2.85 21.97
CA ILE A 234 -2.85 4.21 21.42
C ILE A 234 -2.44 5.23 22.49
N ASP A 235 -2.99 5.11 23.69
CA ASP A 235 -2.66 5.99 24.82
C ASP A 235 -1.19 5.82 25.24
N LYS A 236 -0.69 4.58 25.28
CA LYS A 236 0.73 4.27 25.54
C LYS A 236 1.67 4.87 24.51
N ALA A 237 1.24 4.91 23.25
CA ALA A 237 2.02 5.50 22.15
C ALA A 237 1.94 7.03 22.12
N HIS A 238 1.11 7.66 22.95
CA HIS A 238 0.84 9.10 22.96
C HIS A 238 0.42 9.65 21.59
N LEU A 239 -0.41 8.90 20.85
CA LEU A 239 -0.90 9.25 19.53
C LEU A 239 -2.36 9.69 19.59
N ASP A 240 -2.69 10.71 18.80
CA ASP A 240 -4.08 11.08 18.54
C ASP A 240 -4.74 10.05 17.61
N ASN A 241 -6.04 9.82 17.80
CA ASN A 241 -6.83 8.94 16.94
C ASN A 241 -6.67 9.29 15.45
N LYS A 242 -6.53 10.58 15.12
CA LYS A 242 -6.31 11.08 13.77
C LYS A 242 -4.98 10.58 13.19
N ASP A 243 -3.92 10.58 13.97
CA ASP A 243 -2.61 10.11 13.54
C ASP A 243 -2.61 8.60 13.34
N VAL A 244 -3.29 7.85 14.22
CA VAL A 244 -3.39 6.39 14.12
C VAL A 244 -4.05 5.96 12.82
N TRP A 245 -5.25 6.46 12.49
CA TRP A 245 -5.91 6.02 11.26
C TRP A 245 -5.19 6.49 9.99
N LYS A 246 -4.53 7.65 10.02
CA LYS A 246 -3.69 8.12 8.92
C LYS A 246 -2.46 7.23 8.72
N ARG A 247 -1.69 6.95 9.79
CA ARG A 247 -0.54 6.07 9.75
C ARG A 247 -0.91 4.64 9.35
N ALA A 248 -2.09 4.18 9.77
CA ALA A 248 -2.62 2.86 9.39
C ALA A 248 -3.19 2.82 7.96
N ASN A 249 -3.18 3.93 7.21
CA ASN A 249 -3.82 4.03 5.90
C ASN A 249 -5.30 3.57 5.92
N LEU A 250 -6.02 3.83 7.02
CA LEU A 250 -7.42 3.46 7.19
C LEU A 250 -8.35 4.60 6.80
N ASP A 251 -9.54 4.24 6.31
CA ASP A 251 -10.63 5.20 6.14
C ASP A 251 -11.11 5.70 7.52
N ARG A 252 -11.35 7.01 7.62
CA ARG A 252 -11.83 7.65 8.85
C ARG A 252 -13.14 7.01 9.36
N LYS A 253 -14.06 6.62 8.46
CA LYS A 253 -15.34 6.00 8.84
C LYS A 253 -15.11 4.63 9.44
N LEU A 254 -14.15 3.85 8.90
CA LEU A 254 -13.78 2.56 9.45
C LEU A 254 -13.19 2.71 10.86
N PHE A 255 -12.25 3.66 11.05
CA PHE A 255 -11.67 3.89 12.37
C PHE A 255 -12.71 4.40 13.38
N SER A 256 -13.59 5.31 12.99
CA SER A 256 -14.72 5.75 13.81
C SER A 256 -15.64 4.59 14.21
N LYS A 257 -15.87 3.63 13.31
CA LYS A 257 -16.65 2.42 13.63
C LYS A 257 -15.94 1.55 14.66
N ILE A 258 -14.61 1.40 14.58
CA ILE A 258 -13.82 0.69 15.59
C ILE A 258 -13.93 1.41 16.93
N GLN A 259 -13.82 2.73 16.96
CA GLN A 259 -13.85 3.55 18.16
C GLN A 259 -15.22 3.52 18.86
N CYS A 260 -16.32 3.58 18.09
CA CYS A 260 -17.67 3.70 18.66
C CYS A 260 -18.32 2.34 19.00
N ASN A 261 -17.81 1.22 18.48
CA ASN A 261 -18.39 -0.09 18.68
C ASN A 261 -17.38 -1.04 19.35
N LYS A 262 -17.51 -1.23 20.66
CA LYS A 262 -16.63 -2.11 21.44
C LYS A 262 -16.64 -3.57 20.97
N ASN A 263 -17.71 -4.01 20.33
CA ASN A 263 -17.86 -5.38 19.81
C ASN A 263 -17.52 -5.46 18.32
N TYR A 264 -16.89 -4.42 17.74
CA TYR A 264 -16.49 -4.47 16.35
C TYR A 264 -15.34 -5.46 16.16
N HIS A 265 -15.56 -6.43 15.27
CA HIS A 265 -14.53 -7.40 14.88
C HIS A 265 -13.84 -6.92 13.59
N PRO A 266 -12.60 -6.45 13.66
CA PRO A 266 -11.88 -5.95 12.48
C PRO A 266 -11.40 -7.10 11.59
N LYS A 267 -11.23 -6.82 10.30
CA LYS A 267 -10.55 -7.73 9.39
C LYS A 267 -9.07 -7.83 9.77
N LYS A 268 -8.44 -8.99 9.52
CA LYS A 268 -7.02 -9.24 9.81
C LYS A 268 -6.09 -8.14 9.26
N LYS A 269 -6.31 -7.72 8.01
CA LYS A 269 -5.53 -6.65 7.38
C LYS A 269 -5.66 -5.30 8.11
N THR A 270 -6.82 -5.02 8.69
CA THR A 270 -7.03 -3.82 9.51
C THR A 270 -6.21 -3.91 10.79
N VAL A 271 -6.14 -5.08 11.43
CA VAL A 271 -5.30 -5.28 12.63
C VAL A 271 -3.82 -5.15 12.27
N PHE A 272 -3.37 -5.72 11.16
CA PHE A 272 -2.00 -5.55 10.66
C PHE A 272 -1.65 -4.06 10.45
N ALA A 273 -2.54 -3.31 9.79
CA ALA A 273 -2.35 -1.89 9.58
C ALA A 273 -2.20 -1.11 10.89
N LEU A 274 -2.98 -1.46 11.92
CA LEU A 274 -2.88 -0.87 13.25
C LEU A 274 -1.59 -1.26 13.97
N CYS A 275 -1.13 -2.52 13.85
CA CYS A 275 0.17 -2.95 14.39
C CYS A 275 1.33 -2.11 13.83
N ILE A 276 1.32 -1.87 12.52
CA ILE A 276 2.33 -1.04 11.84
C ILE A 276 2.22 0.42 12.29
N ALA A 277 1.01 0.99 12.32
CA ALA A 277 0.80 2.39 12.70
C ALA A 277 1.23 2.71 14.15
N LEU A 278 1.08 1.75 15.05
CA LEU A 278 1.43 1.86 16.47
C LEU A 278 2.88 1.41 16.77
N HIS A 279 3.63 1.01 15.74
CA HIS A 279 5.01 0.52 15.87
C HIS A 279 5.13 -0.65 16.87
N LEU A 280 4.14 -1.55 16.88
CA LEU A 280 4.13 -2.68 17.82
C LEU A 280 5.26 -3.66 17.50
N ASN A 281 5.86 -4.22 18.55
CA ASN A 281 6.76 -5.35 18.37
C ASN A 281 5.98 -6.63 18.03
N LEU A 282 6.69 -7.73 17.75
CA LEU A 282 6.08 -8.97 17.31
C LEU A 282 5.12 -9.57 18.36
N GLU A 283 5.47 -9.50 19.63
CA GLU A 283 4.66 -10.06 20.73
C GLU A 283 3.39 -9.21 20.98
N GLU A 284 3.52 -7.89 20.98
CA GLU A 284 2.38 -6.98 21.07
C GLU A 284 1.44 -7.15 19.87
N SER A 285 2.00 -7.39 18.67
CA SER A 285 1.23 -7.64 17.45
C SER A 285 0.49 -8.98 17.52
N LYS A 286 1.11 -10.03 18.03
CA LYS A 286 0.46 -11.34 18.27
C LYS A 286 -0.68 -11.20 19.27
N ASP A 287 -0.48 -10.49 20.39
CA ASP A 287 -1.51 -10.26 21.40
C ASP A 287 -2.71 -9.50 20.80
N LEU A 288 -2.45 -8.41 20.06
CA LEU A 288 -3.52 -7.63 19.44
C LEU A 288 -4.30 -8.43 18.38
N LEU A 289 -3.61 -9.26 17.58
CA LEU A 289 -4.23 -10.17 16.61
C LEU A 289 -5.11 -11.20 17.32
N ALA A 290 -4.59 -11.86 18.36
CA ALA A 290 -5.32 -12.89 19.10
C ALA A 290 -6.62 -12.36 19.72
N ARG A 291 -6.65 -11.10 20.18
CA ARG A 291 -7.86 -10.44 20.71
C ARG A 291 -8.90 -10.12 19.63
N ALA A 292 -8.50 -10.14 18.37
CA ALA A 292 -9.39 -10.02 17.21
C ALA A 292 -9.63 -11.37 16.53
N ASP A 293 -9.40 -12.49 17.21
CA ASP A 293 -9.52 -13.86 16.72
C ASP A 293 -8.66 -14.16 15.47
N TRP A 294 -7.52 -13.48 15.34
CA TRP A 294 -6.55 -13.67 14.26
C TRP A 294 -5.19 -14.14 14.81
N ALA A 295 -4.42 -14.80 13.96
CA ALA A 295 -3.03 -15.15 14.22
C ALA A 295 -2.20 -14.99 12.96
N PHE A 296 -0.87 -14.86 13.07
CA PHE A 296 0.01 -14.96 11.92
C PHE A 296 -0.05 -16.37 11.34
N SER A 297 -0.19 -16.45 10.02
CA SER A 297 -0.19 -17.72 9.29
C SER A 297 1.12 -17.86 8.52
N PRO A 298 1.89 -18.94 8.76
CA PRO A 298 3.13 -19.18 8.03
C PRO A 298 2.89 -19.55 6.56
N SER A 299 1.66 -19.91 6.19
CA SER A 299 1.26 -20.21 4.81
C SER A 299 0.72 -19.01 4.02
N SER A 300 0.71 -17.81 4.62
CA SER A 300 0.23 -16.57 4.00
C SER A 300 1.39 -15.65 3.68
N LYS A 301 1.59 -15.31 2.39
CA LYS A 301 2.60 -14.33 2.00
C LYS A 301 2.39 -12.97 2.65
N VAL A 302 1.13 -12.52 2.76
CA VAL A 302 0.79 -11.26 3.45
C VAL A 302 1.30 -11.29 4.87
N ASP A 303 1.03 -12.35 5.61
CA ASP A 303 1.41 -12.52 7.00
C ASP A 303 2.92 -12.53 7.18
N LEU A 304 3.64 -13.27 6.33
CA LEU A 304 5.11 -13.34 6.37
C LEU A 304 5.75 -11.98 6.09
N ILE A 305 5.25 -11.23 5.11
CA ILE A 305 5.77 -9.90 4.78
C ILE A 305 5.52 -8.92 5.93
N VAL A 306 4.31 -8.92 6.51
CA VAL A 306 3.99 -8.06 7.66
C VAL A 306 4.83 -8.45 8.88
N GLN A 307 4.96 -9.74 9.16
CA GLN A 307 5.78 -10.24 10.26
C GLN A 307 7.25 -9.81 10.11
N LYS A 308 7.81 -9.95 8.91
CA LYS A 308 9.18 -9.50 8.61
C LYS A 308 9.34 -8.00 8.81
N ALA A 309 8.40 -7.18 8.31
CA ALA A 309 8.42 -5.73 8.50
C ALA A 309 8.42 -5.34 10.00
N ILE A 310 7.63 -6.03 10.83
CA ILE A 310 7.60 -5.80 12.28
C ILE A 310 8.94 -6.19 12.93
N ILE A 311 9.52 -7.33 12.55
CA ILE A 311 10.82 -7.80 13.06
C ILE A 311 11.92 -6.78 12.73
N ASP A 312 11.93 -6.27 11.50
CA ASP A 312 12.92 -5.31 11.01
C ASP A 312 12.64 -3.87 11.43
N LYS A 313 11.51 -3.64 12.13
CA LYS A 313 11.04 -2.32 12.56
C LYS A 313 10.78 -1.35 11.39
N HIS A 314 10.35 -1.89 10.26
CA HIS A 314 9.91 -1.12 9.09
C HIS A 314 8.43 -0.81 9.21
N TYR A 315 8.09 0.35 9.75
CA TYR A 315 6.72 0.75 10.07
C TYR A 315 6.11 1.76 9.08
N ASP A 316 6.71 1.93 7.91
CA ASP A 316 6.09 2.71 6.83
C ASP A 316 5.08 1.85 6.08
N ILE A 317 3.79 2.15 6.27
CA ILE A 317 2.71 1.37 5.64
C ILE A 317 2.66 1.56 4.12
N MET A 318 3.17 2.69 3.60
CA MET A 318 3.19 2.95 2.17
C MET A 318 4.24 2.08 1.47
N GLU A 319 5.45 2.01 2.02
CA GLU A 319 6.51 1.11 1.53
C GLU A 319 6.12 -0.36 1.70
N LEU A 320 5.50 -0.70 2.83
CA LEU A 320 5.00 -2.05 3.07
C LEU A 320 3.91 -2.43 2.04
N ASN A 321 3.02 -1.52 1.69
CA ASN A 321 1.99 -1.74 0.68
C ASN A 321 2.55 -1.95 -0.72
N ILE A 322 3.63 -1.26 -1.08
CA ILE A 322 4.37 -1.53 -2.32
C ILE A 322 4.87 -2.97 -2.35
N THR A 323 5.51 -3.38 -1.26
CA THR A 323 6.03 -4.75 -1.11
C THR A 323 4.92 -5.79 -1.16
N LEU A 324 3.86 -5.60 -0.37
CA LEU A 324 2.70 -6.49 -0.38
C LEU A 324 2.08 -6.62 -1.77
N PHE A 325 1.89 -5.50 -2.45
CA PHE A 325 1.29 -5.49 -3.77
C PHE A 325 2.14 -6.25 -4.79
N LYS A 326 3.46 -6.13 -4.72
CA LYS A 326 4.40 -6.86 -5.57
C LYS A 326 4.20 -8.38 -5.48
N TYR A 327 4.09 -8.92 -4.26
CA TYR A 327 4.05 -10.36 -4.02
C TYR A 327 2.64 -10.96 -4.00
N THR A 328 1.62 -10.16 -3.69
CA THR A 328 0.27 -10.67 -3.40
C THR A 328 -0.84 -9.97 -4.18
N ASN A 329 -0.56 -8.85 -4.85
CA ASN A 329 -1.54 -7.90 -5.41
C ASN A 329 -2.52 -7.37 -4.35
N GLU A 330 -2.11 -7.31 -3.09
CA GLU A 330 -2.92 -6.85 -1.97
C GLU A 330 -2.23 -5.71 -1.23
N THR A 331 -3.02 -4.90 -0.53
CA THR A 331 -2.55 -3.81 0.32
C THR A 331 -3.21 -3.86 1.68
N LEU A 332 -2.59 -3.21 2.69
CA LEU A 332 -3.18 -2.98 3.99
C LEU A 332 -3.88 -1.62 4.02
N GLY A 333 -4.87 -1.52 4.88
CA GLY A 333 -5.54 -0.27 5.23
C GLY A 333 -6.75 0.02 4.34
N ALA A 334 -6.56 0.28 3.09
CA ALA A 334 -7.60 0.76 2.17
C ALA A 334 -8.62 -0.29 1.73
#